data_facd3161b83e62b3994bfcce94d137dd
#
_entry.id   facd3161b83e62b3994bfcce94d137dd
#
_cell.length_a   1.000
_cell.length_b   1.000
_cell.length_c   1.000
_cell.angle_alpha   90.00
_cell.angle_beta   90.00
_cell.angle_gamma   90.00
#
_symmetry.space_group_name_H-M   'P 1'
#
loop_
_entity.id
_entity.type
_entity.pdbx_description
1 polymer ?
#
loop_
_entity_poly.entity_id
_entity_poly.type
_entity_poly.pdbx_seq_one_letter_code
_entity_poly.pdbx_strand_id
1 'polypeptide(L)'
;MQDASYIEEVASVDPSEVVYNLNGFTNQSSSKDVLSCFEEPVHWNSYPESFDSYRRSFDIVQRNIFAGNSFLTNLTCRTPIETNLSLKDIFFRSKAMYKLWVRDQFTVFSPEIFVRIQQGKISSYPMKGTLDASLPSAVRQLMDDPKEAAEHATIVDLIRNDLSIVADRVSVSRYRYIDKLQTNRGTILQKIGR
;
A
#
# COMPACT_ATOMS: atom_id res chain seq x y z
N MET A 1 -20.97 -18.08 -0.90
CA MET A 1 -21.05 -17.62 -2.30
C MET A 1 -19.65 -17.71 -2.85
N GLN A 2 -19.43 -18.50 -3.89
CA GLN A 2 -18.17 -18.42 -4.64
C GLN A 2 -18.21 -17.10 -5.40
N ASP A 3 -17.38 -16.16 -5.03
CA ASP A 3 -17.21 -14.93 -5.79
C ASP A 3 -16.67 -15.32 -7.16
N ALA A 4 -17.38 -14.97 -8.21
CA ALA A 4 -16.94 -15.22 -9.58
C ALA A 4 -15.72 -14.35 -9.86
N SER A 5 -14.54 -14.95 -9.82
CA SER A 5 -13.32 -14.30 -10.29
C SER A 5 -13.24 -14.41 -11.80
N TYR A 6 -12.89 -13.34 -12.49
CA TYR A 6 -12.68 -13.33 -13.92
C TYR A 6 -11.36 -12.61 -14.25
N ILE A 7 -10.82 -12.95 -15.41
CA ILE A 7 -9.61 -12.31 -15.95
C ILE A 7 -10.04 -11.60 -17.23
N GLU A 8 -9.69 -10.33 -17.32
CA GLU A 8 -9.98 -9.49 -18.46
C GLU A 8 -8.70 -8.89 -19.04
N GLU A 9 -8.63 -8.80 -20.35
CA GLU A 9 -7.50 -8.10 -20.99
C GLU A 9 -7.57 -6.61 -20.68
N VAL A 10 -6.43 -6.04 -20.34
CA VAL A 10 -6.33 -4.63 -19.93
C VAL A 10 -6.88 -3.66 -20.97
N ALA A 11 -6.76 -4.01 -22.27
CA ALA A 11 -7.26 -3.19 -23.36
C ALA A 11 -8.80 -3.18 -23.48
N SER A 12 -9.49 -4.18 -22.90
CA SER A 12 -10.95 -4.31 -22.91
C SER A 12 -11.62 -3.79 -21.65
N VAL A 13 -10.85 -3.37 -20.64
CA VAL A 13 -11.40 -2.81 -19.41
C VAL A 13 -12.16 -1.52 -19.68
N ASP A 14 -13.46 -1.52 -19.39
CA ASP A 14 -14.32 -0.34 -19.56
C ASP A 14 -13.99 0.73 -18.51
N PRO A 15 -13.53 1.93 -18.92
CA PRO A 15 -13.25 3.02 -17.98
C PRO A 15 -14.48 3.56 -17.23
N SER A 16 -15.70 3.19 -17.65
CA SER A 16 -16.91 3.54 -16.91
C SER A 16 -17.12 2.66 -15.67
N GLU A 17 -16.54 1.46 -15.66
CA GLU A 17 -16.65 0.47 -14.60
C GLU A 17 -15.38 0.40 -13.73
N VAL A 18 -14.20 0.45 -14.37
CA VAL A 18 -12.92 0.32 -13.69
C VAL A 18 -11.93 1.33 -14.24
N VAL A 19 -11.35 2.14 -13.37
CA VAL A 19 -10.25 3.06 -13.72
C VAL A 19 -9.02 2.73 -12.89
N TYR A 20 -7.89 2.67 -13.55
CA TYR A 20 -6.61 2.43 -12.88
C TYR A 20 -5.52 3.41 -13.34
N ASN A 21 -4.55 3.61 -12.47
CA ASN A 21 -3.26 4.20 -12.80
C ASN A 21 -2.17 3.44 -12.04
N LEU A 22 -1.35 2.74 -12.77
CA LEU A 22 -0.26 1.91 -12.25
C LEU A 22 1.07 2.55 -12.65
N ASN A 23 1.45 3.61 -11.94
CA ASN A 23 2.67 4.38 -12.19
C ASN A 23 2.76 4.91 -13.64
N GLY A 24 1.66 5.51 -14.12
CA GLY A 24 1.56 6.07 -15.47
C GLY A 24 0.98 5.13 -16.52
N PHE A 25 0.90 3.83 -16.25
CA PHE A 25 0.13 2.91 -17.07
C PHE A 25 -1.34 2.99 -16.66
N THR A 26 -2.20 3.48 -17.54
CA THR A 26 -3.57 3.85 -17.18
C THR A 26 -4.54 3.70 -18.36
N ASN A 27 -5.80 3.41 -18.05
CA ASN A 27 -6.91 3.51 -19.00
C ASN A 27 -7.66 4.85 -18.90
N GLN A 28 -7.14 5.81 -18.14
CA GLN A 28 -7.70 7.16 -18.11
C GLN A 28 -7.55 7.84 -19.48
N SER A 29 -8.62 8.34 -20.02
CA SER A 29 -8.54 9.30 -21.12
C SER A 29 -7.87 10.59 -20.61
N SER A 30 -6.97 11.16 -21.42
CA SER A 30 -6.16 12.33 -21.10
C SER A 30 -6.96 13.66 -20.99
N SER A 31 -8.26 13.60 -20.81
CA SER A 31 -9.11 14.78 -20.72
C SER A 31 -8.91 15.45 -19.36
N LYS A 32 -8.47 16.71 -19.43
CA LYS A 32 -8.47 17.67 -18.34
C LYS A 32 -9.87 17.88 -17.70
N ASP A 33 -10.89 17.25 -18.27
CA ASP A 33 -12.31 17.44 -17.96
C ASP A 33 -12.76 16.72 -16.67
N VAL A 34 -11.93 15.86 -16.10
CA VAL A 34 -12.33 15.08 -14.90
C VAL A 34 -12.10 15.84 -13.59
N LEU A 35 -11.32 16.90 -13.61
CA LEU A 35 -11.17 17.84 -12.50
C LEU A 35 -12.15 19.01 -12.61
N SER A 36 -13.36 18.76 -13.15
CA SER A 36 -14.40 19.77 -13.19
C SER A 36 -14.68 20.26 -11.77
N CYS A 37 -14.20 21.48 -11.51
CA CYS A 37 -14.80 22.47 -10.63
C CYS A 37 -15.56 21.93 -9.41
N PHE A 38 -14.91 21.21 -8.53
CA PHE A 38 -15.39 21.14 -7.15
C PHE A 38 -15.05 22.51 -6.52
N GLU A 39 -15.98 23.43 -6.60
CA GLU A 39 -15.89 24.75 -5.96
C GLU A 39 -16.10 24.65 -4.44
N GLU A 40 -16.66 23.51 -3.97
CA GLU A 40 -16.90 23.30 -2.56
C GLU A 40 -15.64 22.81 -1.83
N PRO A 41 -15.43 23.29 -0.60
CA PRO A 41 -14.38 22.76 0.26
C PRO A 41 -14.56 21.25 0.49
N VAL A 42 -13.48 20.49 0.45
CA VAL A 42 -13.52 19.06 0.77
C VAL A 42 -13.87 18.89 2.25
N HIS A 43 -14.98 18.22 2.50
CA HIS A 43 -15.37 17.78 3.81
C HIS A 43 -14.87 16.34 4.02
N TRP A 44 -14.17 16.09 5.14
CA TRP A 44 -13.61 14.78 5.47
C TRP A 44 -13.56 14.56 6.98
N ASN A 45 -14.46 13.74 7.48
CA ASN A 45 -14.48 13.29 8.86
C ASN A 45 -14.19 11.80 8.94
N SER A 46 -13.35 11.39 9.89
CA SER A 46 -13.04 10.00 10.16
C SER A 46 -13.43 9.64 11.59
N TYR A 47 -14.02 8.46 11.75
CA TYR A 47 -14.52 7.93 13.01
C TYR A 47 -13.85 6.60 13.34
N PRO A 48 -12.56 6.62 13.79
CA PRO A 48 -11.87 5.40 14.17
C PRO A 48 -12.54 4.76 15.40
N GLU A 49 -12.40 3.45 15.53
CA GLU A 49 -12.83 2.78 16.76
C GLU A 49 -12.06 3.31 17.97
N SER A 50 -12.66 3.18 19.17
CA SER A 50 -12.01 3.61 20.40
C SER A 50 -10.80 2.73 20.71
N PHE A 51 -9.81 3.30 21.42
CA PHE A 51 -8.65 2.55 21.86
C PHE A 51 -9.00 1.31 22.68
N ASP A 52 -10.02 1.40 23.54
CA ASP A 52 -10.48 0.26 24.35
C ASP A 52 -11.09 -0.86 23.50
N SER A 53 -11.80 -0.53 22.42
CA SER A 53 -12.30 -1.52 21.46
C SER A 53 -11.15 -2.21 20.74
N TYR A 54 -10.22 -1.43 20.20
CA TYR A 54 -9.01 -1.94 19.55
C TYR A 54 -8.22 -2.85 20.51
N ARG A 55 -7.99 -2.40 21.75
CA ARG A 55 -7.24 -3.16 22.76
C ARG A 55 -7.86 -4.51 23.04
N ARG A 56 -9.18 -4.60 23.19
CA ARG A 56 -9.87 -5.89 23.37
C ARG A 56 -9.60 -6.86 22.21
N SER A 57 -9.67 -6.39 20.98
CA SER A 57 -9.37 -7.18 19.79
C SER A 57 -7.91 -7.61 19.74
N PHE A 58 -7.00 -6.70 20.06
CA PHE A 58 -5.57 -6.95 20.13
C PHE A 58 -5.22 -8.01 21.19
N ASP A 59 -5.81 -7.94 22.39
CA ASP A 59 -5.62 -8.92 23.47
C ASP A 59 -6.10 -10.32 23.09
N ILE A 60 -7.14 -10.43 22.27
CA ILE A 60 -7.59 -11.74 21.71
C ILE A 60 -6.52 -12.28 20.76
N VAL A 61 -6.02 -11.47 19.84
CA VAL A 61 -4.97 -11.86 18.89
C VAL A 61 -3.71 -12.32 19.64
N GLN A 62 -3.23 -11.52 20.59
CA GLN A 62 -2.05 -11.84 21.38
C GLN A 62 -2.21 -13.18 22.13
N ARG A 63 -3.32 -13.40 22.80
CA ARG A 63 -3.56 -14.67 23.50
C ARG A 63 -3.50 -15.88 22.56
N ASN A 64 -4.03 -15.76 21.35
CA ASN A 64 -3.99 -16.84 20.36
C ASN A 64 -2.58 -17.07 19.80
N ILE A 65 -1.79 -16.02 19.62
CA ILE A 65 -0.37 -16.14 19.22
C ILE A 65 0.43 -16.83 20.33
N PHE A 66 0.28 -16.41 21.59
CA PHE A 66 0.97 -17.05 22.71
C PHE A 66 0.54 -18.50 22.95
N ALA A 67 -0.71 -18.84 22.63
CA ALA A 67 -1.21 -20.23 22.69
C ALA A 67 -0.74 -21.09 21.51
N GLY A 68 -0.01 -20.55 20.55
CA GLY A 68 0.48 -21.26 19.36
C GLY A 68 -0.60 -21.51 18.29
N ASN A 69 -1.76 -20.88 18.40
CA ASN A 69 -2.85 -21.01 17.40
C ASN A 69 -2.54 -20.30 16.08
N SER A 70 -1.63 -19.32 16.10
CA SER A 70 -1.11 -18.62 14.92
C SER A 70 0.26 -18.06 15.23
N PHE A 71 1.08 -17.86 14.20
CA PHE A 71 2.41 -17.23 14.30
C PHE A 71 2.41 -15.78 13.82
N LEU A 72 1.48 -15.44 12.93
CA LEU A 72 1.34 -14.12 12.35
C LEU A 72 -0.13 -13.83 12.08
N THR A 73 -0.58 -12.63 12.43
CA THR A 73 -1.95 -12.18 12.22
C THR A 73 -1.97 -10.71 11.87
N ASN A 74 -2.78 -10.34 10.89
CA ASN A 74 -3.08 -8.95 10.59
C ASN A 74 -4.40 -8.56 11.25
N LEU A 75 -4.35 -7.68 12.26
CA LEU A 75 -5.55 -7.12 12.88
C LEU A 75 -5.96 -5.85 12.13
N THR A 76 -7.01 -5.95 11.34
CA THR A 76 -7.54 -4.83 10.55
C THR A 76 -8.75 -4.22 11.24
N CYS A 77 -8.75 -2.90 11.39
CA CYS A 77 -9.83 -2.13 11.98
C CYS A 77 -10.50 -1.23 10.93
N ARG A 78 -11.83 -1.21 10.94
CA ARG A 78 -12.61 -0.34 10.06
C ARG A 78 -12.68 1.06 10.63
N THR A 79 -12.39 2.08 9.80
CA THR A 79 -12.61 3.49 10.13
C THR A 79 -13.69 4.05 9.22
N PRO A 80 -14.93 4.27 9.70
CA PRO A 80 -15.95 4.97 8.94
C PRO A 80 -15.50 6.38 8.55
N ILE A 81 -15.87 6.80 7.35
CA ILE A 81 -15.55 8.12 6.81
C ILE A 81 -16.83 8.77 6.31
N GLU A 82 -16.99 10.05 6.62
CA GLU A 82 -18.01 10.93 6.07
C GLU A 82 -17.32 11.99 5.20
N THR A 83 -17.76 12.10 3.95
CA THR A 83 -17.17 13.05 2.99
C THR A 83 -18.21 13.44 1.93
N ASN A 84 -18.02 14.62 1.34
CA ASN A 84 -18.77 15.09 0.17
C ASN A 84 -18.16 14.59 -1.17
N LEU A 85 -17.13 13.74 -1.12
CA LEU A 85 -16.50 13.17 -2.31
C LEU A 85 -17.05 11.78 -2.62
N SER A 86 -17.31 11.51 -3.88
CA SER A 86 -17.53 10.13 -4.36
C SER A 86 -16.20 9.33 -4.35
N LEU A 87 -16.28 8.00 -4.43
CA LEU A 87 -15.09 7.15 -4.58
C LEU A 87 -14.28 7.52 -5.83
N LYS A 88 -14.96 7.94 -6.88
CA LYS A 88 -14.34 8.39 -8.13
C LYS A 88 -13.60 9.72 -7.95
N ASP A 89 -14.18 10.66 -7.22
CA ASP A 89 -13.51 11.94 -6.89
C ASP A 89 -12.26 11.71 -6.06
N ILE A 90 -12.33 10.81 -5.06
CA ILE A 90 -11.18 10.43 -4.24
C ILE A 90 -10.07 9.85 -5.11
N PHE A 91 -10.42 8.96 -6.06
CA PHE A 91 -9.46 8.40 -7.00
C PHE A 91 -8.75 9.47 -7.83
N PHE A 92 -9.50 10.39 -8.44
CA PHE A 92 -8.93 11.42 -9.32
C PHE A 92 -8.11 12.47 -8.57
N ARG A 93 -8.50 12.82 -7.36
CA ARG A 93 -7.78 13.80 -6.50
C ARG A 93 -6.53 13.21 -5.87
N SER A 94 -6.44 11.90 -5.73
CA SER A 94 -5.28 11.23 -5.17
C SER A 94 -4.06 11.36 -6.08
N LYS A 95 -2.89 11.60 -5.47
CA LYS A 95 -1.58 11.62 -6.13
C LYS A 95 -0.81 10.30 -5.95
N ALA A 96 -1.48 9.23 -5.50
CA ALA A 96 -0.86 7.93 -5.31
C ALA A 96 -0.29 7.37 -6.63
N MET A 97 0.85 6.70 -6.53
CA MET A 97 1.57 6.10 -7.66
C MET A 97 0.77 4.94 -8.28
N TYR A 98 0.16 4.11 -7.44
CA TYR A 98 -0.71 3.01 -7.84
C TYR A 98 -2.09 3.26 -7.27
N LYS A 99 -3.08 3.29 -8.13
CA LYS A 99 -4.48 3.50 -7.73
C LYS A 99 -5.44 2.78 -8.66
N LEU A 100 -6.50 2.25 -8.05
CA LEU A 100 -7.58 1.55 -8.72
C LEU A 100 -8.91 2.05 -8.16
N TRP A 101 -9.86 2.31 -9.04
CA TRP A 101 -11.26 2.58 -8.72
C TRP A 101 -12.13 1.54 -9.42
N VAL A 102 -13.04 0.95 -8.68
CA VAL A 102 -14.09 0.07 -9.19
C VAL A 102 -15.42 0.69 -8.85
N ARG A 103 -16.27 0.86 -9.87
CA ARG A 103 -17.55 1.57 -9.78
C ARG A 103 -18.40 1.02 -8.65
N ASP A 104 -18.89 1.93 -7.82
CA ASP A 104 -19.80 1.69 -6.69
C ASP A 104 -19.30 0.65 -5.66
N GLN A 105 -18.03 0.23 -5.75
CA GLN A 105 -17.45 -0.75 -4.85
C GLN A 105 -16.36 -0.16 -3.96
N PHE A 106 -15.24 0.28 -4.55
CA PHE A 106 -14.13 0.82 -3.78
C PHE A 106 -13.19 1.68 -4.64
N THR A 107 -12.34 2.42 -3.94
CA THR A 107 -11.09 2.93 -4.47
C THR A 107 -9.94 2.51 -3.55
N VAL A 108 -8.81 2.13 -4.13
CA VAL A 108 -7.65 1.65 -3.39
C VAL A 108 -6.37 2.27 -3.92
N PHE A 109 -5.42 2.48 -3.00
CA PHE A 109 -4.13 3.09 -3.27
C PHE A 109 -3.01 2.21 -2.71
N SER A 110 -1.88 2.15 -3.41
CA SER A 110 -0.68 1.52 -2.88
C SER A 110 0.54 2.42 -3.07
N PRO A 111 1.35 2.62 -2.04
CA PRO A 111 2.66 3.22 -2.17
C PRO A 111 3.71 2.22 -2.65
N GLU A 112 3.40 0.93 -2.60
CA GLU A 112 4.34 -0.17 -2.81
C GLU A 112 4.22 -0.76 -4.21
N ILE A 113 5.39 -1.10 -4.77
CA ILE A 113 5.50 -1.91 -5.98
C ILE A 113 5.51 -3.38 -5.55
N PHE A 114 4.51 -4.15 -5.95
CA PHE A 114 4.51 -5.60 -5.72
C PHE A 114 5.68 -6.25 -6.46
N VAL A 115 5.66 -6.19 -7.78
CA VAL A 115 6.76 -6.62 -8.64
C VAL A 115 6.87 -5.69 -9.85
N ARG A 116 8.08 -5.58 -10.38
CA ARG A 116 8.34 -4.92 -11.66
C ARG A 116 9.00 -5.91 -12.60
N ILE A 117 8.40 -6.12 -13.76
CA ILE A 117 8.98 -6.91 -14.84
C ILE A 117 9.43 -5.96 -15.94
N GLN A 118 10.72 -5.91 -16.20
CA GLN A 118 11.31 -5.03 -17.21
C GLN A 118 12.57 -5.65 -17.79
N GLN A 119 12.71 -5.65 -19.11
CA GLN A 119 13.89 -6.16 -19.83
C GLN A 119 14.28 -7.60 -19.39
N GLY A 120 13.27 -8.49 -19.27
CA GLY A 120 13.48 -9.87 -18.86
C GLY A 120 13.92 -10.07 -17.41
N LYS A 121 13.80 -9.04 -16.57
CA LYS A 121 14.10 -9.11 -15.13
C LYS A 121 12.85 -8.85 -14.31
N ILE A 122 12.61 -9.67 -13.29
CA ILE A 122 11.63 -9.42 -12.24
C ILE A 122 12.32 -8.83 -11.01
N SER A 123 11.73 -7.80 -10.42
CA SER A 123 12.25 -7.14 -9.22
C SER A 123 11.13 -6.89 -8.23
N SER A 124 11.42 -7.04 -6.94
CA SER A 124 10.53 -6.65 -5.83
C SER A 124 11.22 -5.62 -4.95
N TYR A 125 10.41 -4.85 -4.22
CA TYR A 125 10.85 -3.70 -3.43
C TYR A 125 10.23 -3.76 -2.04
N PRO A 126 10.59 -4.77 -1.20
CA PRO A 126 10.00 -4.90 0.12
C PRO A 126 10.26 -3.67 0.98
N MET A 127 9.19 -3.13 1.54
CA MET A 127 9.23 -1.96 2.42
C MET A 127 8.90 -2.38 3.85
N LYS A 128 9.74 -1.97 4.80
CA LYS A 128 9.53 -2.15 6.23
C LYS A 128 10.05 -0.96 7.00
N GLY A 129 9.31 -0.61 8.06
CA GLY A 129 9.64 0.52 8.89
C GLY A 129 9.36 1.86 8.23
N THR A 130 8.60 2.69 8.94
CA THR A 130 8.32 4.07 8.55
C THR A 130 8.57 4.99 9.72
N LEU A 131 9.07 6.18 9.45
CA LEU A 131 9.32 7.19 10.47
C LEU A 131 9.04 8.59 9.91
N ASP A 132 8.55 9.49 10.76
CA ASP A 132 8.38 10.89 10.38
C ASP A 132 9.76 11.51 10.09
N ALA A 133 9.90 12.09 8.89
CA ALA A 133 11.16 12.70 8.45
C ALA A 133 11.55 13.95 9.25
N SER A 134 10.61 14.56 9.97
CA SER A 134 10.86 15.75 10.81
C SER A 134 11.55 15.41 12.14
N LEU A 135 11.56 14.15 12.55
CA LEU A 135 12.19 13.73 13.80
C LEU A 135 13.72 13.88 13.74
N PRO A 136 14.36 14.29 14.84
CA PRO A 136 15.81 14.39 14.90
C PRO A 136 16.47 13.04 14.59
N SER A 137 17.43 13.03 13.67
CA SER A 137 18.16 11.81 13.26
C SER A 137 17.25 10.67 12.76
N ALA A 138 16.09 10.96 12.18
CA ALA A 138 15.11 9.98 11.73
C ALA A 138 15.71 8.87 10.86
N VAL A 139 16.59 9.22 9.92
CA VAL A 139 17.28 8.24 9.07
C VAL A 139 18.08 7.25 9.91
N ARG A 140 18.85 7.74 10.88
CA ARG A 140 19.66 6.90 11.75
C ARG A 140 18.79 6.01 12.63
N GLN A 141 17.77 6.57 13.27
CA GLN A 141 16.82 5.80 14.09
C GLN A 141 16.21 4.65 13.29
N LEU A 142 15.74 4.91 12.06
CA LEU A 142 15.12 3.89 11.21
C LEU A 142 16.13 2.83 10.72
N MET A 143 17.39 3.21 10.47
CA MET A 143 18.41 2.27 10.00
C MET A 143 18.99 1.41 11.13
N ASP A 144 19.11 1.95 12.33
CA ASP A 144 19.75 1.31 13.47
C ASP A 144 18.76 0.48 14.32
N ASP A 145 17.44 0.55 14.04
CA ASP A 145 16.43 -0.22 14.77
C ASP A 145 16.63 -1.73 14.54
N PRO A 146 16.97 -2.51 15.59
CA PRO A 146 17.26 -3.94 15.46
C PRO A 146 16.04 -4.78 15.11
N LYS A 147 14.84 -4.42 15.60
CA LYS A 147 13.59 -5.09 15.26
C LYS A 147 13.27 -4.93 13.77
N GLU A 148 13.30 -3.69 13.30
CA GLU A 148 13.07 -3.37 11.90
C GLU A 148 14.15 -3.98 10.98
N ALA A 149 15.37 -4.15 11.47
CA ALA A 149 16.44 -4.83 10.75
C ALA A 149 16.16 -6.32 10.58
N ALA A 150 15.71 -7.00 11.65
CA ALA A 150 15.36 -8.41 11.63
C ALA A 150 14.12 -8.70 10.74
N GLU A 151 13.07 -7.88 10.87
CA GLU A 151 11.87 -8.00 10.01
C GLU A 151 12.22 -7.79 8.53
N HIS A 152 13.09 -6.83 8.22
CA HIS A 152 13.53 -6.57 6.86
C HIS A 152 14.35 -7.74 6.29
N ALA A 153 15.24 -8.34 7.08
CA ALA A 153 16.00 -9.51 6.66
C ALA A 153 15.08 -10.68 6.33
N THR A 154 14.09 -10.94 7.18
CA THR A 154 13.12 -12.02 6.98
C THR A 154 12.31 -11.83 5.71
N ILE A 155 11.79 -10.62 5.45
CA ILE A 155 10.98 -10.38 4.26
C ILE A 155 11.82 -10.42 2.97
N VAL A 156 13.05 -9.94 3.00
CA VAL A 156 13.95 -10.02 1.85
C VAL A 156 14.29 -11.47 1.51
N ASP A 157 14.53 -12.31 2.52
CA ASP A 157 14.82 -13.73 2.30
C ASP A 157 13.59 -14.49 1.77
N LEU A 158 12.39 -14.20 2.31
CA LEU A 158 11.14 -14.77 1.82
C LEU A 158 10.92 -14.42 0.35
N ILE A 159 11.02 -13.15 -0.02
CA ILE A 159 10.82 -12.70 -1.41
C ILE A 159 11.90 -13.27 -2.33
N ARG A 160 13.13 -13.41 -1.87
CA ARG A 160 14.18 -14.05 -2.63
C ARG A 160 13.83 -15.50 -2.96
N ASN A 161 13.29 -16.25 -1.99
CA ASN A 161 12.82 -17.61 -2.21
C ASN A 161 11.64 -17.64 -3.18
N ASP A 162 10.66 -16.77 -3.04
CA ASP A 162 9.50 -16.70 -3.94
C ASP A 162 9.92 -16.36 -5.37
N LEU A 163 10.81 -15.40 -5.55
CA LEU A 163 11.33 -15.04 -6.87
C LEU A 163 12.14 -16.18 -7.51
N SER A 164 12.80 -17.03 -6.73
CA SER A 164 13.57 -18.16 -7.25
C SER A 164 12.69 -19.26 -7.86
N ILE A 165 11.38 -19.24 -7.60
CA ILE A 165 10.42 -20.16 -8.26
C ILE A 165 10.21 -19.78 -9.73
N VAL A 166 10.37 -18.50 -10.08
CA VAL A 166 10.05 -17.95 -11.41
C VAL A 166 11.24 -17.34 -12.13
N ALA A 167 12.43 -17.38 -11.53
CA ALA A 167 13.65 -16.78 -12.09
C ALA A 167 14.88 -17.67 -11.85
N ASP A 168 15.77 -17.75 -12.84
CA ASP A 168 16.97 -18.61 -12.79
C ASP A 168 18.06 -18.10 -11.83
N ARG A 169 18.11 -16.80 -11.62
CA ARG A 169 19.10 -16.14 -10.75
C ARG A 169 18.44 -15.04 -9.95
N VAL A 170 18.52 -15.15 -8.65
CA VAL A 170 18.00 -14.14 -7.72
C VAL A 170 19.13 -13.55 -6.89
N SER A 171 19.20 -12.24 -6.84
CA SER A 171 20.20 -11.51 -6.04
C SER A 171 19.58 -10.27 -5.41
N VAL A 172 20.12 -9.88 -4.26
CA VAL A 172 19.75 -8.62 -3.60
C VAL A 172 20.66 -7.53 -4.13
N SER A 173 20.14 -6.64 -4.96
CA SER A 173 20.93 -5.57 -5.58
C SER A 173 21.16 -4.39 -4.62
N ARG A 174 20.23 -4.16 -3.68
CA ARG A 174 20.32 -3.12 -2.67
C ARG A 174 19.60 -3.56 -1.41
N TYR A 175 20.35 -3.90 -0.37
CA TYR A 175 19.77 -4.56 0.82
C TYR A 175 18.90 -3.65 1.67
N ARG A 176 19.38 -2.49 2.05
CA ARG A 176 18.61 -1.49 2.83
C ARG A 176 18.93 -0.09 2.35
N TYR A 177 17.92 0.70 2.11
CA TYR A 177 18.05 2.12 1.82
C TYR A 177 16.80 2.87 2.28
N ILE A 178 16.92 4.17 2.41
CA ILE A 178 15.82 5.04 2.78
C ILE A 178 15.24 5.68 1.53
N ASP A 179 13.92 5.63 1.42
CA ASP A 179 13.14 6.43 0.48
C ASP A 179 12.27 7.44 1.23
N LYS A 180 11.86 8.48 0.54
CA LYS A 180 11.03 9.56 1.08
C LYS A 180 9.68 9.54 0.41
N LEU A 181 8.64 9.41 1.20
CA LEU A 181 7.26 9.47 0.73
C LEU A 181 6.60 10.74 1.22
N GLN A 182 6.05 11.53 0.28
CA GLN A 182 5.25 12.71 0.59
C GLN A 182 3.81 12.28 0.89
N THR A 183 3.30 12.68 2.05
CA THR A 183 1.93 12.47 2.46
C THR A 183 1.22 13.81 2.64
N ASN A 184 -0.09 13.79 2.83
CA ASN A 184 -0.87 14.98 3.17
C ASN A 184 -0.55 15.55 4.57
N ARG A 185 0.16 14.79 5.42
CA ARG A 185 0.57 15.21 6.78
C ARG A 185 2.05 15.53 6.90
N GLY A 186 2.82 15.38 5.81
CA GLY A 186 4.27 15.60 5.80
C GLY A 186 5.05 14.51 5.09
N THR A 187 6.35 14.57 5.21
CA THR A 187 7.26 13.58 4.62
C THR A 187 7.51 12.45 5.61
N ILE A 188 7.35 11.22 5.17
CA ILE A 188 7.78 10.03 5.91
C ILE A 188 8.99 9.39 5.25
N LEU A 189 9.85 8.80 6.06
CA LEU A 189 10.95 7.95 5.61
C LEU A 189 10.48 6.50 5.59
N GLN A 190 10.87 5.75 4.57
CA GLN A 190 10.64 4.31 4.46
C GLN A 190 11.95 3.58 4.23
N LYS A 191 12.13 2.43 4.88
CA LYS A 191 13.26 1.54 4.64
C LYS A 191 12.86 0.50 3.60
N ILE A 192 13.62 0.41 2.52
CA ILE A 192 13.35 -0.42 1.35
C ILE A 192 14.53 -1.35 1.08
N GLY A 193 14.23 -2.55 0.54
CA GLY A 193 15.19 -3.46 -0.10
C GLY A 193 14.92 -3.60 -1.62
N ARG A 194 15.86 -4.16 -2.36
CA ARG A 194 15.71 -4.52 -3.79
C ARG A 194 16.58 -5.70 -4.15
#